data_11fea62015d2b8f2da68117fde77b7d8
#
_entry.id   11fea62015d2b8f2da68117fde77b7d8
#
_cell.length_a   1.000
_cell.length_b   1.000
_cell.length_c   1.000
_cell.angle_alpha   90.00
_cell.angle_beta   90.00
_cell.angle_gamma   90.00
#
_symmetry.space_group_name_H-M   'P 1'
#
loop_
_entity.id
_entity.type
_entity.pdbx_description
1 polymer ?
#
loop_
_entity_poly.entity_id
_entity_poly.type
_entity_poly.pdbx_seq_one_letter_code
_entity_poly.pdbx_strand_id
1 'polypeptide(L)'
;MKKLLVAFAAVAAFSAHAAETLTVAATPVPHAEILEFVKPALAKEGVDLKVKVFTDYVQPNVQVAEKRLDANFFQHQPYLDEFNKAKGTKLVNVAGIHVEPLGAYSSKYKQLSELPGGATVVIPNDATNGGRALLLLDKAGLIKLKIPTTSWPPSRTSPRTPRT
;
A
#
# COMPACT_ATOMS: atom_id res chain seq x y z
N MET A 1 5.76 -21.98 -73.23
CA MET A 1 5.45 -20.79 -72.41
C MET A 1 4.89 -21.26 -71.07
N LYS A 2 5.76 -21.35 -70.10
CA LYS A 2 5.39 -21.81 -68.72
C LYS A 2 5.00 -20.60 -67.89
N LYS A 3 3.71 -20.53 -67.46
CA LYS A 3 3.18 -19.49 -66.60
C LYS A 3 3.58 -19.83 -65.16
N LEU A 4 4.51 -19.01 -64.57
CA LEU A 4 4.89 -19.08 -63.16
C LEU A 4 3.82 -18.36 -62.35
N LEU A 5 3.04 -19.10 -61.61
CA LEU A 5 2.13 -18.56 -60.57
C LEU A 5 2.95 -18.33 -59.29
N VAL A 6 3.22 -17.07 -59.00
CA VAL A 6 3.79 -16.68 -57.68
C VAL A 6 2.63 -16.50 -56.70
N ALA A 7 2.45 -17.47 -55.82
CA ALA A 7 1.53 -17.35 -54.70
C ALA A 7 2.15 -16.47 -53.62
N PHE A 8 1.66 -15.25 -53.44
CA PHE A 8 2.03 -14.35 -52.36
C PHE A 8 1.28 -14.81 -51.08
N ALA A 9 1.92 -15.63 -50.28
CA ALA A 9 1.44 -15.98 -48.95
C ALA A 9 1.60 -14.78 -48.03
N ALA A 10 0.55 -14.00 -47.80
CA ALA A 10 0.52 -12.98 -46.76
C ALA A 10 0.52 -13.69 -45.42
N VAL A 11 1.68 -13.79 -44.80
CA VAL A 11 1.83 -14.20 -43.39
C VAL A 11 1.31 -13.04 -42.55
N ALA A 12 0.06 -13.11 -42.12
CA ALA A 12 -0.48 -12.25 -41.09
C ALA A 12 0.24 -12.63 -39.80
N ALA A 13 1.32 -11.88 -39.45
CA ALA A 13 1.96 -11.97 -38.16
C ALA A 13 0.97 -11.43 -37.10
N PHE A 14 0.19 -12.31 -36.52
CA PHE A 14 -0.46 -12.01 -35.25
C PHE A 14 0.65 -11.77 -34.24
N SER A 15 0.94 -10.51 -33.97
CA SER A 15 1.75 -10.12 -32.80
C SER A 15 0.96 -10.56 -31.56
N ALA A 16 1.21 -11.79 -31.11
CA ALA A 16 0.78 -12.19 -29.78
C ALA A 16 1.54 -11.25 -28.81
N HIS A 17 0.89 -10.21 -28.32
CA HIS A 17 1.39 -9.44 -27.21
C HIS A 17 1.46 -10.43 -26.04
N ALA A 18 2.68 -10.86 -25.70
CA ALA A 18 2.89 -11.58 -24.45
C ALA A 18 2.41 -10.66 -23.31
N ALA A 19 1.58 -11.20 -22.42
CA ALA A 19 1.11 -10.43 -21.28
C ALA A 19 2.33 -9.94 -20.46
N GLU A 20 2.35 -8.66 -20.15
CA GLU A 20 3.39 -8.09 -19.29
C GLU A 20 3.17 -8.58 -17.86
N THR A 21 4.18 -9.24 -17.28
CA THR A 21 4.09 -9.71 -15.90
C THR A 21 4.44 -8.58 -14.95
N LEU A 22 3.51 -8.29 -14.01
CA LEU A 22 3.70 -7.34 -12.93
C LEU A 22 3.68 -8.08 -11.58
N THR A 23 4.77 -7.99 -10.83
CA THR A 23 4.90 -8.62 -9.51
C THR A 23 4.72 -7.61 -8.40
N VAL A 24 3.71 -7.81 -7.53
CA VAL A 24 3.36 -6.84 -6.48
C VAL A 24 3.38 -7.50 -5.11
N ALA A 25 4.15 -6.94 -4.18
CA ALA A 25 4.10 -7.28 -2.76
C ALA A 25 2.87 -6.64 -2.10
N ALA A 26 2.14 -7.39 -1.28
CA ALA A 26 1.00 -6.87 -0.54
C ALA A 26 0.88 -7.49 0.85
N THR A 27 0.24 -6.80 1.79
CA THR A 27 -0.26 -7.41 3.02
C THR A 27 -1.60 -8.10 2.78
N PRO A 28 -2.02 -9.09 3.63
CA PRO A 28 -3.18 -9.93 3.32
C PRO A 28 -4.46 -9.15 3.07
N VAL A 29 -4.89 -8.35 4.05
CA VAL A 29 -6.18 -7.64 4.06
C VAL A 29 -5.92 -6.15 4.35
N PRO A 30 -6.51 -5.24 3.56
CA PRO A 30 -7.34 -5.46 2.37
C PRO A 30 -6.52 -5.56 1.08
N HIS A 31 -5.21 -5.34 1.11
CA HIS A 31 -4.37 -5.05 -0.04
C HIS A 31 -4.31 -6.21 -1.06
N ALA A 32 -3.99 -7.43 -0.60
CA ALA A 32 -3.95 -8.59 -1.50
C ALA A 32 -5.34 -8.90 -2.06
N GLU A 33 -6.40 -8.75 -1.27
CA GLU A 33 -7.78 -8.96 -1.73
C GLU A 33 -8.16 -7.98 -2.85
N ILE A 34 -7.79 -6.71 -2.71
CA ILE A 34 -8.00 -5.69 -3.75
C ILE A 34 -7.25 -6.06 -5.03
N LEU A 35 -5.99 -6.49 -4.93
CA LEU A 35 -5.19 -6.89 -6.09
C LEU A 35 -5.77 -8.12 -6.77
N GLU A 36 -6.19 -9.14 -6.03
CA GLU A 36 -6.83 -10.33 -6.60
C GLU A 36 -8.18 -10.00 -7.26
N PHE A 37 -8.93 -9.05 -6.71
CA PHE A 37 -10.18 -8.58 -7.31
C PHE A 37 -9.97 -7.90 -8.67
N VAL A 38 -8.93 -7.09 -8.83
CA VAL A 38 -8.66 -6.38 -10.09
C VAL A 38 -7.91 -7.21 -11.13
N LYS A 39 -7.31 -8.31 -10.74
CA LYS A 39 -6.49 -9.19 -11.58
C LYS A 39 -7.18 -9.64 -12.88
N PRO A 40 -8.48 -10.06 -12.89
CA PRO A 40 -9.16 -10.43 -14.13
C PRO A 40 -9.36 -9.26 -15.12
N ALA A 41 -9.48 -8.03 -14.60
CA ALA A 41 -9.57 -6.84 -15.43
C ALA A 41 -8.21 -6.51 -16.07
N LEU A 42 -7.14 -6.56 -15.31
CA LEU A 42 -5.77 -6.35 -15.80
C LEU A 42 -5.36 -7.39 -16.85
N ALA A 43 -5.77 -8.65 -16.67
CA ALA A 43 -5.50 -9.70 -17.66
C ALA A 43 -6.10 -9.40 -19.04
N LYS A 44 -7.28 -8.75 -19.09
CA LYS A 44 -7.91 -8.32 -20.35
C LYS A 44 -7.13 -7.20 -21.05
N GLU A 45 -6.35 -6.44 -20.28
CA GLU A 45 -5.47 -5.37 -20.77
C GLU A 45 -4.04 -5.85 -21.04
N GLY A 46 -3.81 -7.17 -20.97
CA GLY A 46 -2.51 -7.77 -21.25
C GLY A 46 -1.52 -7.73 -20.09
N VAL A 47 -1.99 -7.50 -18.85
CA VAL A 47 -1.15 -7.52 -17.65
C VAL A 47 -1.40 -8.80 -16.85
N ASP A 48 -0.35 -9.61 -16.67
CA ASP A 48 -0.37 -10.81 -15.80
C ASP A 48 0.12 -10.42 -14.38
N LEU A 49 -0.83 -10.04 -13.52
CA LEU A 49 -0.54 -9.65 -12.15
C LEU A 49 -0.19 -10.85 -11.26
N LYS A 50 0.98 -10.82 -10.64
CA LYS A 50 1.44 -11.79 -9.62
C LYS A 50 1.48 -11.12 -8.26
N VAL A 51 0.64 -11.57 -7.33
CA VAL A 51 0.59 -11.04 -5.96
C VAL A 51 1.46 -11.89 -5.03
N LYS A 52 2.38 -11.25 -4.32
CA LYS A 52 3.20 -11.84 -3.26
C LYS A 52 2.74 -11.30 -1.91
N VAL A 53 2.18 -12.18 -1.07
CA VAL A 53 1.65 -11.79 0.25
C VAL A 53 2.75 -11.86 1.30
N PHE A 54 2.85 -10.81 2.12
CA PHE A 54 3.76 -10.68 3.26
C PHE A 54 2.95 -10.34 4.51
N THR A 55 3.35 -10.90 5.65
CA THR A 55 2.68 -10.66 6.95
C THR A 55 3.40 -9.62 7.81
N ASP A 56 4.47 -9.04 7.30
CA ASP A 56 5.23 -7.95 7.92
C ASP A 56 5.27 -6.71 7.03
N TYR A 57 5.69 -5.57 7.60
CA TYR A 57 5.73 -4.28 6.89
C TYR A 57 7.13 -3.91 6.36
N VAL A 58 8.14 -4.74 6.61
CA VAL A 58 9.52 -4.46 6.18
C VAL A 58 9.82 -5.08 4.82
N GLN A 59 9.47 -6.35 4.65
CA GLN A 59 9.78 -7.11 3.44
C GLN A 59 9.21 -6.53 2.16
N PRO A 60 7.96 -6.03 2.09
CA PRO A 60 7.43 -5.46 0.86
C PRO A 60 8.31 -4.34 0.27
N ASN A 61 8.83 -3.45 1.11
CA ASN A 61 9.75 -2.39 0.68
C ASN A 61 11.14 -2.93 0.31
N VAL A 62 11.67 -3.88 1.07
CA VAL A 62 12.98 -4.50 0.79
C VAL A 62 12.97 -5.17 -0.59
N GLN A 63 11.94 -5.96 -0.89
CA GLN A 63 11.83 -6.68 -2.17
C GLN A 63 11.80 -5.74 -3.37
N VAL A 64 11.10 -4.61 -3.25
CA VAL A 64 11.06 -3.60 -4.32
C VAL A 64 12.36 -2.81 -4.41
N ALA A 65 12.95 -2.42 -3.27
CA ALA A 65 14.23 -1.70 -3.26
C ALA A 65 15.37 -2.53 -3.87
N GLU A 66 15.34 -3.86 -3.68
CA GLU A 66 16.30 -4.80 -4.25
C GLU A 66 15.92 -5.27 -5.67
N LYS A 67 14.87 -4.71 -6.26
CA LYS A 67 14.37 -5.04 -7.61
C LYS A 67 13.99 -6.52 -7.79
N ARG A 68 13.58 -7.19 -6.72
CA ARG A 68 13.05 -8.56 -6.77
C ARG A 68 11.58 -8.61 -7.11
N LEU A 69 10.85 -7.53 -6.80
CA LEU A 69 9.46 -7.29 -7.16
C LEU A 69 9.33 -5.88 -7.74
N ASP A 70 8.32 -5.66 -8.58
CA ASP A 70 8.15 -4.43 -9.32
C ASP A 70 7.52 -3.32 -8.48
N ALA A 71 6.57 -3.68 -7.61
CA ALA A 71 5.85 -2.73 -6.77
C ALA A 71 5.42 -3.35 -5.44
N ASN A 72 4.91 -2.51 -4.54
CA ASN A 72 4.19 -2.97 -3.36
C ASN A 72 2.92 -2.14 -3.12
N PHE A 73 1.98 -2.75 -2.40
CA PHE A 73 0.73 -2.12 -2.02
C PHE A 73 0.38 -2.52 -0.58
N PHE A 74 0.69 -1.64 0.40
CA PHE A 74 0.44 -1.94 1.82
C PHE A 74 0.57 -0.72 2.75
N GLN A 75 1.23 0.37 2.34
CA GLN A 75 1.72 1.40 3.23
C GLN A 75 1.11 2.77 2.97
N HIS A 76 1.19 3.64 3.96
CA HIS A 76 0.90 5.07 3.83
C HIS A 76 2.18 5.88 3.66
N GLN A 77 2.06 7.11 3.15
CA GLN A 77 3.21 7.96 2.82
C GLN A 77 4.19 8.17 3.98
N PRO A 78 3.76 8.45 5.23
CA PRO A 78 4.72 8.64 6.33
C PRO A 78 5.58 7.40 6.62
N TYR A 79 5.04 6.19 6.43
CA TYR A 79 5.81 4.96 6.59
C TYR A 79 6.86 4.81 5.48
N LEU A 80 6.50 5.09 4.23
CA LEU A 80 7.42 5.07 3.10
C LEU A 80 8.57 6.06 3.30
N ASP A 81 8.26 7.29 3.73
CA ASP A 81 9.27 8.34 3.95
C ASP A 81 10.27 7.94 5.04
N GLU A 82 9.76 7.39 6.16
CA GLU A 82 10.62 6.92 7.25
C GLU A 82 11.45 5.70 6.84
N PHE A 83 10.87 4.76 6.08
CA PHE A 83 11.60 3.61 5.54
C PHE A 83 12.74 4.07 4.61
N ASN A 84 12.46 4.96 3.67
CA ASN A 84 13.45 5.50 2.75
C ASN A 84 14.60 6.17 3.51
N LYS A 85 14.27 6.99 4.51
CA LYS A 85 15.24 7.67 5.36
C LYS A 85 16.10 6.68 6.15
N ALA A 86 15.47 5.72 6.81
CA ALA A 86 16.15 4.75 7.68
C ALA A 86 17.02 3.76 6.90
N LYS A 87 16.63 3.40 5.68
CA LYS A 87 17.31 2.39 4.85
C LYS A 87 18.13 2.98 3.69
N GLY A 88 18.08 4.30 3.48
CA GLY A 88 18.75 4.97 2.36
C GLY A 88 18.18 4.60 0.99
N THR A 89 16.91 4.14 0.95
CA THR A 89 16.21 3.77 -0.29
C THR A 89 15.55 4.98 -0.95
N LYS A 90 15.10 4.81 -2.21
CA LYS A 90 14.46 5.87 -3.01
C LYS A 90 13.15 5.37 -3.61
N LEU A 91 12.38 4.60 -2.87
CA LEU A 91 11.06 4.17 -3.29
C LEU A 91 10.13 5.36 -3.40
N VAL A 92 9.25 5.36 -4.39
CA VAL A 92 8.32 6.46 -4.67
C VAL A 92 6.88 5.96 -4.59
N ASN A 93 5.99 6.82 -4.12
CA ASN A 93 4.55 6.58 -4.21
C ASN A 93 4.07 6.95 -5.62
N VAL A 94 3.47 6.01 -6.32
CA VAL A 94 2.94 6.21 -7.68
C VAL A 94 1.46 6.56 -7.68
N ALA A 95 0.69 6.09 -6.67
CA ALA A 95 -0.74 6.40 -6.53
C ALA A 95 -1.23 6.17 -5.11
N GLY A 96 -2.19 6.98 -4.66
CA GLY A 96 -2.99 6.73 -3.47
C GLY A 96 -4.27 5.99 -3.87
N ILE A 97 -4.53 4.83 -3.27
CA ILE A 97 -5.65 3.97 -3.63
C ILE A 97 -6.82 4.15 -2.67
N HIS A 98 -6.57 4.09 -1.35
CA HIS A 98 -7.61 4.21 -0.33
C HIS A 98 -7.05 4.79 0.97
N VAL A 99 -7.93 5.07 1.93
CA VAL A 99 -7.57 5.56 3.26
C VAL A 99 -7.99 4.51 4.30
N GLU A 100 -7.07 4.17 5.19
CA GLU A 100 -7.32 3.26 6.31
C GLU A 100 -7.29 4.06 7.62
N PRO A 101 -8.45 4.23 8.28
CA PRO A 101 -8.50 4.84 9.60
C PRO A 101 -7.86 3.89 10.64
N LEU A 102 -7.07 4.46 11.55
CA LEU A 102 -6.56 3.74 12.70
C LEU A 102 -7.65 3.68 13.78
N GLY A 103 -7.92 2.50 14.33
CA GLY A 103 -8.91 2.30 15.40
C GLY A 103 -8.33 1.51 16.57
N ALA A 104 -8.94 1.67 17.75
CA ALA A 104 -8.75 0.79 18.89
C ALA A 104 -9.80 -0.31 18.87
N TYR A 105 -9.38 -1.56 19.07
CA TYR A 105 -10.25 -2.74 19.03
C TYR A 105 -10.11 -3.53 20.32
N SER A 106 -11.22 -4.11 20.80
CA SER A 106 -11.22 -4.98 21.98
C SER A 106 -12.21 -6.12 21.79
N SER A 107 -11.83 -7.32 22.20
CA SER A 107 -12.76 -8.45 22.35
C SER A 107 -13.44 -8.47 23.71
N LYS A 108 -12.92 -7.72 24.71
CA LYS A 108 -13.40 -7.71 26.10
C LYS A 108 -14.35 -6.53 26.39
N TYR A 109 -14.05 -5.35 25.85
CA TYR A 109 -14.72 -4.11 26.18
C TYR A 109 -15.37 -3.51 24.94
N LYS A 110 -16.61 -3.07 25.07
CA LYS A 110 -17.37 -2.46 23.97
C LYS A 110 -17.23 -0.94 23.94
N GLN A 111 -16.87 -0.34 25.06
CA GLN A 111 -16.73 1.11 25.21
C GLN A 111 -15.46 1.45 25.98
N LEU A 112 -14.87 2.61 25.68
CA LEU A 112 -13.66 3.10 26.37
C LEU A 112 -13.89 3.29 27.88
N SER A 113 -15.10 3.68 28.28
CA SER A 113 -15.49 3.85 29.69
C SER A 113 -15.44 2.58 30.53
N GLU A 114 -15.43 1.41 29.88
CA GLU A 114 -15.38 0.10 30.55
C GLU A 114 -13.93 -0.36 30.82
N LEU A 115 -12.93 0.36 30.27
CA LEU A 115 -11.53 0.00 30.48
C LEU A 115 -11.11 0.20 31.92
N PRO A 116 -10.64 -0.84 32.63
CA PRO A 116 -10.17 -0.69 34.01
C PRO A 116 -8.83 0.04 34.06
N GLY A 117 -8.54 0.66 35.21
CA GLY A 117 -7.20 1.15 35.47
C GLY A 117 -6.17 0.02 35.37
N GLY A 118 -5.05 0.27 34.69
CA GLY A 118 -4.01 -0.74 34.44
C GLY A 118 -4.29 -1.69 33.28
N ALA A 119 -5.29 -1.43 32.45
CA ALA A 119 -5.51 -2.20 31.23
C ALA A 119 -4.30 -2.20 30.30
N THR A 120 -3.95 -3.34 29.73
CA THR A 120 -2.89 -3.45 28.75
C THR A 120 -3.39 -3.09 27.36
N VAL A 121 -2.69 -2.16 26.69
CA VAL A 121 -2.97 -1.75 25.31
C VAL A 121 -1.77 -2.10 24.44
N VAL A 122 -1.99 -2.82 23.36
CA VAL A 122 -0.97 -3.12 22.35
C VAL A 122 -1.04 -2.07 21.24
N ILE A 123 0.09 -1.53 20.87
CA ILE A 123 0.22 -0.55 19.78
C ILE A 123 1.21 -1.05 18.73
N PRO A 124 1.16 -0.54 17.47
CA PRO A 124 2.19 -0.83 16.47
C PRO A 124 3.59 -0.43 16.94
N ASN A 125 4.60 -1.21 16.57
CA ASN A 125 5.98 -1.00 16.97
C ASN A 125 6.81 -0.14 16.00
N ASP A 126 6.26 0.25 14.85
CA ASP A 126 6.88 1.22 13.97
C ASP A 126 6.61 2.66 14.43
N ALA A 127 7.54 3.57 14.15
CA ALA A 127 7.48 4.95 14.65
C ALA A 127 6.22 5.70 14.16
N THR A 128 5.79 5.47 12.92
CA THR A 128 4.70 6.21 12.31
C THR A 128 3.33 5.75 12.82
N ASN A 129 3.05 4.45 12.84
CA ASN A 129 1.79 3.92 13.33
C ASN A 129 1.72 3.90 14.86
N GLY A 130 2.85 3.64 15.53
CA GLY A 130 2.97 3.82 16.99
C GLY A 130 2.62 5.24 17.42
N GLY A 131 3.14 6.25 16.71
CA GLY A 131 2.79 7.66 16.94
C GLY A 131 1.29 7.94 16.73
N ARG A 132 0.69 7.40 15.68
CA ARG A 132 -0.76 7.51 15.44
C ARG A 132 -1.58 6.88 16.57
N ALA A 133 -1.16 5.71 17.06
CA ALA A 133 -1.83 5.03 18.17
C ALA A 133 -1.75 5.86 19.47
N LEU A 134 -0.58 6.41 19.79
CA LEU A 134 -0.41 7.26 20.96
C LEU A 134 -1.27 8.53 20.89
N LEU A 135 -1.33 9.20 19.74
CA LEU A 135 -2.20 10.35 19.51
C LEU A 135 -3.69 10.00 19.65
N LEU A 136 -4.09 8.80 19.21
CA LEU A 136 -5.46 8.31 19.37
C LEU A 136 -5.80 8.09 20.84
N LEU A 137 -4.89 7.49 21.62
CA LEU A 137 -5.06 7.27 23.07
C LEU A 137 -5.09 8.59 23.85
N ASP A 138 -4.28 9.56 23.47
CA ASP A 138 -4.28 10.90 24.08
C ASP A 138 -5.60 11.63 23.80
N LYS A 139 -6.07 11.60 22.53
CA LYS A 139 -7.36 12.17 22.15
C LYS A 139 -8.54 11.50 22.88
N ALA A 140 -8.42 10.22 23.18
CA ALA A 140 -9.41 9.47 23.94
C ALA A 140 -9.35 9.72 25.46
N GLY A 141 -8.37 10.49 25.95
CA GLY A 141 -8.16 10.80 27.37
C GLY A 141 -7.60 9.65 28.19
N LEU A 142 -7.11 8.58 27.52
CA LEU A 142 -6.55 7.40 28.22
C LEU A 142 -5.10 7.64 28.68
N ILE A 143 -4.36 8.49 27.98
CA ILE A 143 -3.03 8.93 28.33
C ILE A 143 -2.90 10.44 28.10
N LYS A 144 -1.83 11.03 28.62
CA LYS A 144 -1.47 12.41 28.30
C LYS A 144 -0.05 12.47 27.77
N LEU A 145 0.08 12.83 26.49
CA LEU A 145 1.37 12.95 25.84
C LEU A 145 2.06 14.26 26.27
N LYS A 146 3.35 14.17 26.60
CA LYS A 146 4.24 15.34 26.68
C LYS A 146 4.76 15.61 25.26
N ILE A 147 3.98 16.34 24.47
CA ILE A 147 4.42 16.74 23.13
C ILE A 147 5.36 17.93 23.31
N PRO A 148 6.63 17.85 22.85
CA PRO A 148 7.48 19.03 22.75
C PRO A 148 6.77 20.08 21.88
N THR A 149 6.68 21.32 22.35
CA THR A 149 6.01 22.42 21.66
C THR A 149 6.66 22.85 20.34
N THR A 150 7.67 22.14 19.88
CA THR A 150 8.38 22.36 18.61
C THR A 150 7.95 21.37 17.55
N SER A 151 7.17 21.90 16.63
CA SER A 151 7.00 21.44 15.23
C SER A 151 6.38 20.08 14.98
N TRP A 152 5.07 19.97 15.17
CA TRP A 152 4.26 19.17 14.26
C TRP A 152 3.81 20.12 13.13
N PRO A 153 4.11 19.85 11.84
CA PRO A 153 3.54 20.64 10.76
C PRO A 153 2.01 20.48 10.79
N PRO A 154 1.25 21.59 10.74
CA PRO A 154 -0.20 21.51 10.69
C PRO A 154 -0.60 20.69 9.45
N SER A 155 -1.56 19.79 9.64
CA SER A 155 -2.19 19.04 8.55
C SER A 155 -2.59 20.02 7.44
N ARG A 156 -1.99 19.91 6.26
CA ARG A 156 -2.44 20.64 5.08
C ARG A 156 -3.80 20.09 4.67
N THR A 157 -4.85 20.66 5.20
CA THR A 157 -6.16 20.65 4.57
C THR A 157 -6.07 21.59 3.39
N SER A 158 -5.68 21.07 2.23
CA SER A 158 -5.84 21.82 0.98
C SER A 158 -7.34 21.92 0.69
N PRO A 159 -7.89 23.14 0.53
CA PRO A 159 -9.24 23.28 0.02
C PRO A 159 -9.25 22.78 -1.42
N ARG A 160 -10.08 21.77 -1.70
CA ARG A 160 -10.37 21.39 -3.07
C ARG A 160 -11.13 22.55 -3.73
N THR A 161 -10.49 23.21 -4.66
CA THR A 161 -11.19 24.13 -5.58
C THR A 161 -12.07 23.27 -6.51
N PRO A 162 -13.39 23.55 -6.62
CA PRO A 162 -14.23 22.86 -7.60
C PRO A 162 -13.75 23.27 -9.00
N ARG A 163 -13.53 22.29 -9.88
CA ARG A 163 -13.41 22.57 -11.31
C ARG A 163 -14.80 22.83 -11.86
N THR A 164 -15.02 24.05 -12.33
CA THR A 164 -16.08 24.42 -13.25
C THR A 164 -15.87 23.82 -14.63
#